data_6a9fb920914d19ed50b90636141ad81c
#
_entry.id   6a9fb920914d19ed50b90636141ad81c
#
_cell.length_a   1.000
_cell.length_b   1.000
_cell.length_c   1.000
_cell.angle_alpha   90.00
_cell.angle_beta   90.00
_cell.angle_gamma   90.00
#
_symmetry.space_group_name_H-M   'P 1'
#
loop_
_entity.id
_entity.type
_entity.pdbx_description
1 polymer ?
#
loop_
_entity_poly.entity_id
_entity_poly.type
_entity_poly.pdbx_seq_one_letter_code
_entity_poly.pdbx_strand_id
1 'polypeptide(L)'
;MKKEDKSRIAEALGASRVVEVGPKTIGGPLDLLALREEFNQRLRSSGGRPTDPAWTVTRLVPFKADNWTRLQDLASEIGVSGRRVGPAQVAALLIESSLEEIEEGQWQEALETSRTAPLRSQPEAAEAAQVTYNQFDDWVQRGWIVPAGRRGHERSYGADEIVRARWLHSIYRMVADIGEIATEVRSSDLSARYLVVTNAESVSTVPTRSHLYRLLEAPGSHLVIDQLPERRKLLGLPPFPSDPNEELRIRRAV
;
A
#
# COMPACT_ATOMS: atom_id res chain seq x y z
N MET A 1 5.45 10.41 25.62
CA MET A 1 5.70 9.75 26.93
C MET A 1 7.11 10.12 27.36
N LYS A 2 7.27 10.73 28.52
CA LYS A 2 8.59 11.17 29.00
C LYS A 2 9.45 9.95 29.40
N LYS A 3 10.79 10.08 29.32
CA LYS A 3 11.74 8.99 29.61
C LYS A 3 11.58 8.42 31.04
N GLU A 4 11.18 9.27 31.97
CA GLU A 4 10.88 8.91 33.39
C GLU A 4 9.66 8.01 33.53
N ASP A 5 8.63 8.15 32.67
CA ASP A 5 7.43 7.31 32.74
C ASP A 5 7.72 5.86 32.30
N LYS A 6 8.63 5.68 31.33
CA LYS A 6 9.01 4.35 30.85
C LYS A 6 9.75 3.54 31.90
N SER A 7 10.64 4.19 32.67
CA SER A 7 11.39 3.56 33.75
C SER A 7 10.49 3.10 34.91
N ARG A 8 9.50 3.92 35.29
CA ARG A 8 8.53 3.59 36.36
C ARG A 8 7.60 2.43 35.96
N ILE A 9 7.21 2.36 34.68
CA ILE A 9 6.40 1.24 34.19
C ILE A 9 7.22 -0.06 34.18
N ALA A 10 8.48 0.00 33.76
CA ALA A 10 9.37 -1.17 33.81
C ALA A 10 9.59 -1.69 35.23
N GLU A 11 9.80 -0.80 36.18
CA GLU A 11 9.96 -1.14 37.61
C GLU A 11 8.69 -1.77 38.19
N ALA A 12 7.52 -1.22 37.85
CA ALA A 12 6.21 -1.77 38.26
C ALA A 12 5.93 -3.16 37.69
N LEU A 13 6.50 -3.48 36.49
CA LEU A 13 6.40 -4.77 35.84
C LEU A 13 7.51 -5.75 36.23
N GLY A 14 8.42 -5.39 37.15
CA GLY A 14 9.56 -6.20 37.54
C GLY A 14 10.60 -6.41 36.45
N ALA A 15 10.62 -5.53 35.45
CA ALA A 15 11.54 -5.64 34.32
C ALA A 15 12.92 -5.08 34.69
N SER A 16 13.97 -5.89 34.59
CA SER A 16 15.36 -5.49 34.85
C SER A 16 15.98 -4.61 33.76
N ARG A 17 15.32 -4.49 32.62
CA ARG A 17 15.81 -3.73 31.45
C ARG A 17 14.67 -3.23 30.58
N VAL A 18 14.72 -1.95 30.22
CA VAL A 18 13.85 -1.38 29.16
C VAL A 18 14.64 -1.36 27.87
N VAL A 19 14.16 -2.07 26.87
CA VAL A 19 14.68 -2.00 25.50
C VAL A 19 13.69 -1.19 24.67
N GLU A 20 14.14 -0.12 24.05
CA GLU A 20 13.34 0.56 23.05
C GLU A 20 13.28 -0.32 21.80
N VAL A 21 12.14 -0.96 21.62
CA VAL A 21 11.84 -1.64 20.35
C VAL A 21 11.40 -0.55 19.38
N GLY A 22 12.29 -0.14 18.49
CA GLY A 22 11.94 0.76 17.39
C GLY A 22 10.95 0.06 16.46
N PRO A 23 10.10 0.81 15.74
CA PRO A 23 9.10 0.24 14.83
C PRO A 23 9.69 -0.58 13.66
N LYS A 24 11.02 -0.73 13.57
CA LYS A 24 11.73 -1.36 12.45
C LYS A 24 12.80 -2.37 12.85
N THR A 25 12.77 -2.91 14.06
CA THR A 25 13.76 -3.92 14.46
C THR A 25 13.15 -5.30 14.23
N ILE A 26 13.38 -5.88 13.04
CA ILE A 26 13.05 -7.30 12.78
C ILE A 26 13.87 -8.15 13.74
N GLY A 27 13.21 -8.93 14.61
CA GLY A 27 13.84 -9.90 15.52
C GLY A 27 13.52 -9.73 17.00
N GLY A 28 12.55 -8.88 17.37
CA GLY A 28 12.04 -8.79 18.74
C GLY A 28 10.94 -9.83 19.05
N PRO A 29 10.64 -10.09 20.35
CA PRO A 29 9.55 -11.01 20.73
C PRO A 29 8.18 -10.61 20.18
N LEU A 30 7.95 -9.31 19.94
CA LEU A 30 6.71 -8.79 19.36
C LEU A 30 6.60 -9.10 17.88
N ASP A 31 7.71 -9.16 17.15
CA ASP A 31 7.73 -9.52 15.72
C ASP A 31 7.42 -11.00 15.53
N LEU A 32 7.89 -11.86 16.45
CA LEU A 32 7.54 -13.28 16.47
C LEU A 32 6.04 -13.50 16.73
N LEU A 33 5.43 -12.70 17.61
CA LEU A 33 4.00 -12.76 17.86
C LEU A 33 3.19 -12.28 16.65
N ALA A 34 3.62 -11.22 15.99
CA ALA A 34 2.99 -10.71 14.77
C ALA A 34 3.11 -11.71 13.63
N LEU A 35 4.30 -12.27 13.40
CA LEU A 35 4.53 -13.36 12.45
C LEU A 35 3.65 -14.59 12.73
N ARG A 36 3.54 -14.97 14.01
CA ARG A 36 2.71 -16.09 14.44
C ARG A 36 1.23 -15.86 14.13
N GLU A 37 0.74 -14.66 14.41
CA GLU A 37 -0.64 -14.29 14.13
C GLU A 37 -0.91 -14.29 12.62
N GLU A 38 0.00 -13.76 11.83
CA GLU A 38 -0.11 -13.75 10.37
C GLU A 38 -0.12 -15.16 9.77
N PHE A 39 0.74 -16.06 10.27
CA PHE A 39 0.68 -17.47 9.89
C PHE A 39 -0.65 -18.13 10.22
N ASN A 40 -1.22 -17.82 11.40
CA ASN A 40 -2.52 -18.36 11.80
C ASN A 40 -3.65 -17.91 10.88
N GLN A 41 -3.61 -16.65 10.42
CA GLN A 41 -4.63 -16.08 9.55
C GLN A 41 -4.51 -16.59 8.10
N ARG A 42 -3.28 -16.75 7.60
CA ARG A 42 -3.02 -17.04 6.18
C ARG A 42 -2.94 -18.52 5.86
N LEU A 43 -2.36 -19.33 6.74
CA LEU A 43 -2.18 -20.75 6.45
C LEU A 43 -3.47 -21.54 6.66
N ARG A 44 -4.03 -22.03 5.57
CA ARG A 44 -5.19 -22.93 5.57
C ARG A 44 -4.76 -24.36 5.26
N SER A 45 -5.40 -25.34 5.92
CA SER A 45 -5.17 -26.75 5.65
C SER A 45 -6.46 -27.41 5.18
N SER A 46 -6.39 -28.04 4.03
CA SER A 46 -7.46 -28.88 3.47
C SER A 46 -7.16 -30.37 3.60
N GLY A 47 -6.32 -30.78 4.58
CA GLY A 47 -5.94 -32.17 4.81
C GLY A 47 -4.48 -32.51 4.50
N GLY A 48 -3.66 -31.50 4.15
CA GLY A 48 -2.21 -31.63 3.91
C GLY A 48 -1.39 -30.65 4.76
N ARG A 49 -0.16 -30.36 4.31
CA ARG A 49 0.66 -29.31 4.92
C ARG A 49 -0.04 -27.96 4.74
N PRO A 50 -0.27 -27.18 5.81
CA PRO A 50 -0.89 -25.87 5.69
C PRO A 50 -0.10 -25.00 4.71
N THR A 51 -0.82 -24.32 3.79
CA THR A 51 -0.21 -23.41 2.83
C THR A 51 -1.10 -22.20 2.64
N ASP A 52 -0.51 -21.08 2.26
CA ASP A 52 -1.26 -19.88 1.88
C ASP A 52 -1.80 -20.08 0.46
N PRO A 53 -3.12 -19.96 0.22
CA PRO A 53 -3.69 -20.08 -1.11
C PRO A 53 -3.18 -19.02 -2.10
N ALA A 54 -2.66 -17.89 -1.63
CA ALA A 54 -2.08 -16.84 -2.45
C ALA A 54 -0.71 -17.23 -3.05
N TRP A 55 -0.02 -18.24 -2.49
CA TRP A 55 1.26 -18.73 -3.00
C TRP A 55 1.06 -19.64 -4.21
N THR A 56 0.88 -19.05 -5.36
CA THR A 56 0.61 -19.76 -6.63
C THR A 56 1.88 -20.09 -7.43
N VAL A 57 3.03 -19.53 -7.05
CA VAL A 57 4.31 -19.73 -7.75
C VAL A 57 5.32 -20.38 -6.85
N THR A 58 5.92 -21.48 -7.30
CA THR A 58 7.03 -22.16 -6.61
C THR A 58 8.34 -21.93 -7.36
N ARG A 59 9.38 -21.52 -6.65
CA ARG A 59 10.74 -21.35 -7.17
C ARG A 59 11.76 -21.90 -6.17
N LEU A 60 12.90 -22.37 -6.68
CA LEU A 60 14.04 -22.78 -5.86
C LEU A 60 14.90 -21.54 -5.60
N VAL A 61 15.11 -21.25 -4.32
CA VAL A 61 15.98 -20.17 -3.87
C VAL A 61 17.13 -20.76 -3.07
N PRO A 62 18.39 -20.52 -3.44
CA PRO A 62 19.54 -20.97 -2.66
C PRO A 62 19.69 -20.12 -1.40
N PHE A 63 19.92 -20.76 -0.25
CA PHE A 63 20.20 -20.12 1.02
C PHE A 63 21.61 -20.49 1.50
N LYS A 64 22.26 -19.58 2.23
CA LYS A 64 23.44 -19.94 3.04
C LYS A 64 22.99 -20.87 4.17
N ALA A 65 23.84 -21.83 4.55
CA ALA A 65 23.53 -22.81 5.58
C ALA A 65 23.05 -22.17 6.90
N ASP A 66 23.76 -21.13 7.36
CA ASP A 66 23.40 -20.40 8.58
C ASP A 66 22.02 -19.74 8.51
N ASN A 67 21.65 -19.16 7.34
CA ASN A 67 20.32 -18.57 7.16
C ASN A 67 19.24 -19.64 7.16
N TRP A 68 19.52 -20.81 6.57
CA TRP A 68 18.57 -21.92 6.59
C TRP A 68 18.34 -22.45 8.01
N THR A 69 19.40 -22.58 8.82
CA THR A 69 19.30 -22.96 10.23
C THR A 69 18.44 -21.97 11.00
N ARG A 70 18.67 -20.65 10.81
CA ARG A 70 17.84 -19.60 11.42
C ARG A 70 16.36 -19.71 11.04
N LEU A 71 16.07 -20.00 9.77
CA LEU A 71 14.69 -20.21 9.32
C LEU A 71 14.07 -21.46 9.96
N GLN A 72 14.85 -22.51 10.20
CA GLN A 72 14.40 -23.72 10.92
C GLN A 72 14.07 -23.41 12.39
N ASP A 73 14.92 -22.63 13.06
CA ASP A 73 14.71 -22.20 14.45
C ASP A 73 13.45 -21.37 14.56
N LEU A 74 13.29 -20.35 13.70
CA LEU A 74 12.09 -19.52 13.64
C LEU A 74 10.82 -20.36 13.35
N ALA A 75 10.90 -21.31 12.43
CA ALA A 75 9.78 -22.19 12.11
C ALA A 75 9.37 -23.06 13.31
N SER A 76 10.35 -23.46 14.13
CA SER A 76 10.10 -24.23 15.37
C SER A 76 9.42 -23.38 16.44
N GLU A 77 9.84 -22.13 16.59
CA GLU A 77 9.29 -21.18 17.57
C GLU A 77 7.88 -20.69 17.20
N ILE A 78 7.63 -20.50 15.90
CA ILE A 78 6.33 -20.06 15.38
C ILE A 78 5.29 -21.17 15.45
N GLY A 79 5.70 -22.45 15.44
CA GLY A 79 4.81 -23.60 15.44
C GLY A 79 3.68 -23.50 16.46
N VAL A 80 2.42 -23.35 15.99
CA VAL A 80 1.24 -23.07 16.82
C VAL A 80 0.28 -24.24 16.82
N SER A 81 -0.18 -24.62 18.03
CA SER A 81 -1.41 -25.43 18.20
C SER A 81 -1.46 -26.70 17.33
N GLY A 82 -0.33 -27.46 17.22
CA GLY A 82 -0.28 -28.71 16.46
C GLY A 82 -0.03 -28.55 14.95
N ARG A 83 0.12 -27.33 14.43
CA ARG A 83 0.47 -27.05 13.03
C ARG A 83 1.97 -26.81 12.91
N ARG A 84 2.64 -27.58 12.05
CA ARG A 84 4.06 -27.38 11.75
C ARG A 84 4.22 -26.39 10.60
N VAL A 85 4.76 -25.20 10.91
CA VAL A 85 5.23 -24.26 9.92
C VAL A 85 6.60 -24.72 9.40
N GLY A 86 6.84 -24.66 8.10
CA GLY A 86 8.13 -25.03 7.53
C GLY A 86 9.04 -23.83 7.30
N PRO A 87 10.37 -24.00 7.30
CA PRO A 87 11.31 -22.91 7.08
C PRO A 87 11.13 -22.20 5.75
N ALA A 88 10.69 -22.91 4.71
CA ALA A 88 10.38 -22.29 3.41
C ALA A 88 9.16 -21.36 3.47
N GLN A 89 8.17 -21.66 4.33
CA GLN A 89 7.01 -20.80 4.55
C GLN A 89 7.41 -19.54 5.32
N VAL A 90 8.28 -19.67 6.33
CA VAL A 90 8.85 -18.52 7.03
C VAL A 90 9.62 -17.63 6.07
N ALA A 91 10.46 -18.23 5.20
CA ALA A 91 11.20 -17.48 4.19
C ALA A 91 10.27 -16.73 3.24
N ALA A 92 9.20 -17.36 2.75
CA ALA A 92 8.22 -16.72 1.87
C ALA A 92 7.58 -15.50 2.52
N LEU A 93 7.12 -15.63 3.77
CA LEU A 93 6.51 -14.52 4.49
C LEU A 93 7.49 -13.37 4.76
N LEU A 94 8.73 -13.69 5.17
CA LEU A 94 9.77 -12.68 5.37
C LEU A 94 10.13 -11.93 4.08
N ILE A 95 10.16 -12.63 2.95
CA ILE A 95 10.39 -12.00 1.64
C ILE A 95 9.23 -11.07 1.30
N GLU A 96 7.99 -11.49 1.49
CA GLU A 96 6.81 -10.66 1.25
C GLU A 96 6.81 -9.41 2.14
N SER A 97 7.05 -9.55 3.44
CA SER A 97 7.15 -8.41 4.36
C SER A 97 8.26 -7.44 3.96
N SER A 98 9.42 -7.96 3.54
CA SER A 98 10.53 -7.10 3.08
C SER A 98 10.18 -6.35 1.79
N LEU A 99 9.44 -6.98 0.88
CA LEU A 99 8.96 -6.33 -0.35
C LEU A 99 7.95 -5.23 -0.03
N GLU A 100 7.02 -5.47 0.91
CA GLU A 100 6.07 -4.46 1.38
C GLU A 100 6.79 -3.26 2.02
N GLU A 101 7.83 -3.49 2.81
CA GLU A 101 8.64 -2.41 3.39
C GLU A 101 9.36 -1.57 2.33
N ILE A 102 9.90 -2.21 1.30
CA ILE A 102 10.54 -1.52 0.17
C ILE A 102 9.51 -0.67 -0.57
N GLU A 103 8.34 -1.22 -0.85
CA GLU A 103 7.24 -0.51 -1.52
C GLU A 103 6.75 0.67 -0.68
N GLU A 104 6.59 0.48 0.64
CA GLU A 104 6.20 1.55 1.55
C GLU A 104 7.25 2.66 1.59
N GLY A 105 8.53 2.32 1.65
CA GLY A 105 9.63 3.28 1.58
C GLY A 105 9.58 4.13 0.30
N GLN A 106 9.32 3.50 -0.84
CA GLN A 106 9.18 4.19 -2.11
C GLN A 106 7.90 5.06 -2.19
N TRP A 107 6.82 4.61 -1.55
CA TRP A 107 5.60 5.40 -1.42
C TRP A 107 5.85 6.66 -0.59
N GLN A 108 6.51 6.55 0.55
CA GLN A 108 6.85 7.69 1.41
C GLN A 108 7.77 8.69 0.68
N GLU A 109 8.79 8.21 -0.06
CA GLU A 109 9.62 9.05 -0.92
C GLU A 109 8.78 9.83 -1.94
N ALA A 110 7.83 9.17 -2.60
CA ALA A 110 6.96 9.81 -3.58
C ALA A 110 6.02 10.85 -2.94
N LEU A 111 5.51 10.59 -1.74
CA LEU A 111 4.70 11.56 -0.98
C LEU A 111 5.50 12.81 -0.58
N GLU A 112 6.69 12.62 -0.01
CA GLU A 112 7.57 13.72 0.38
C GLU A 112 7.96 14.58 -0.83
N THR A 113 8.34 13.94 -1.94
CA THR A 113 8.68 14.64 -3.19
C THR A 113 7.46 15.38 -3.76
N SER A 114 6.25 14.82 -3.63
CA SER A 114 5.01 15.49 -4.08
C SER A 114 4.75 16.81 -3.35
N ARG A 115 5.03 16.87 -2.05
CA ARG A 115 4.83 18.07 -1.22
C ARG A 115 5.73 19.23 -1.61
N THR A 116 6.91 18.92 -2.15
CA THR A 116 7.93 19.91 -2.56
C THR A 116 7.94 20.17 -4.06
N ALA A 117 7.14 19.43 -4.83
CA ALA A 117 7.06 19.57 -6.28
C ALA A 117 6.54 20.97 -6.67
N PRO A 118 7.06 21.57 -7.75
CA PRO A 118 6.63 22.88 -8.19
C PRO A 118 5.17 22.87 -8.63
N LEU A 119 4.46 23.94 -8.31
CA LEU A 119 3.10 24.14 -8.79
C LEU A 119 3.09 24.41 -10.30
N ARG A 120 2.11 23.86 -10.99
CA ARG A 120 1.91 23.96 -12.44
C ARG A 120 0.72 24.84 -12.78
N SER A 121 0.76 25.48 -13.93
CA SER A 121 -0.39 26.15 -14.52
C SER A 121 -1.47 25.13 -14.92
N GLN A 122 -2.68 25.59 -15.22
CA GLN A 122 -3.79 24.70 -15.61
C GLN A 122 -3.50 23.91 -16.89
N PRO A 123 -2.91 24.48 -17.97
CA PRO A 123 -2.52 23.70 -19.14
C PRO A 123 -1.49 22.61 -18.84
N GLU A 124 -0.44 22.96 -18.08
CA GLU A 124 0.60 22.01 -17.68
C GLU A 124 0.06 20.90 -16.77
N ALA A 125 -0.90 21.22 -15.91
CA ALA A 125 -1.55 20.25 -15.04
C ALA A 125 -2.46 19.29 -15.84
N ALA A 126 -3.20 19.78 -16.83
CA ALA A 126 -4.02 18.97 -17.73
C ALA A 126 -3.15 18.02 -18.56
N GLU A 127 -2.05 18.52 -19.13
CA GLU A 127 -1.07 17.70 -19.85
C GLU A 127 -0.47 16.62 -18.95
N ALA A 128 -0.01 16.99 -17.76
CA ALA A 128 0.54 16.06 -16.79
C ALA A 128 -0.49 15.03 -16.31
N ALA A 129 -1.76 15.38 -16.21
CA ALA A 129 -2.84 14.46 -15.90
C ALA A 129 -3.27 13.57 -17.09
N GLN A 130 -2.74 13.84 -18.28
CA GLN A 130 -3.09 13.14 -19.54
C GLN A 130 -4.58 13.32 -19.90
N VAL A 131 -5.13 14.49 -19.64
CA VAL A 131 -6.50 14.86 -20.01
C VAL A 131 -6.49 16.11 -20.90
N THR A 132 -7.60 16.36 -21.60
CA THR A 132 -7.72 17.60 -22.38
C THR A 132 -7.89 18.81 -21.44
N TYR A 133 -7.44 19.97 -21.88
CA TYR A 133 -7.63 21.20 -21.13
C TYR A 133 -9.10 21.45 -20.78
N ASN A 134 -10.01 21.25 -21.72
CA ASN A 134 -11.44 21.45 -21.50
C ASN A 134 -12.02 20.49 -20.46
N GLN A 135 -11.58 19.24 -20.47
CA GLN A 135 -11.98 18.25 -19.47
C GLN A 135 -11.47 18.62 -18.07
N PHE A 136 -10.21 19.05 -17.98
CA PHE A 136 -9.65 19.50 -16.72
C PHE A 136 -10.37 20.75 -16.19
N ASP A 137 -10.64 21.71 -17.07
CA ASP A 137 -11.36 22.94 -16.72
C ASP A 137 -12.80 22.67 -16.26
N ASP A 138 -13.54 21.78 -16.91
CA ASP A 138 -14.87 21.33 -16.48
C ASP A 138 -14.82 20.76 -15.05
N TRP A 139 -13.83 19.93 -14.75
CA TRP A 139 -13.66 19.36 -13.40
C TRP A 139 -13.32 20.43 -12.35
N VAL A 140 -12.55 21.43 -12.72
CA VAL A 140 -12.27 22.58 -11.86
C VAL A 140 -13.53 23.42 -11.62
N GLN A 141 -14.33 23.66 -12.66
CA GLN A 141 -15.59 24.40 -12.55
C GLN A 141 -16.62 23.66 -11.70
N ARG A 142 -16.70 22.34 -11.81
CA ARG A 142 -17.54 21.48 -10.96
C ARG A 142 -17.01 21.36 -9.52
N GLY A 143 -15.81 21.86 -9.25
CA GLY A 143 -15.16 21.76 -7.94
C GLY A 143 -14.64 20.36 -7.60
N TRP A 144 -14.54 19.46 -8.56
CA TRP A 144 -13.94 18.13 -8.37
C TRP A 144 -12.42 18.21 -8.22
N ILE A 145 -11.79 19.16 -8.90
CA ILE A 145 -10.38 19.55 -8.73
C ILE A 145 -10.34 20.95 -8.12
N VAL A 146 -9.66 21.07 -7.00
CA VAL A 146 -9.49 22.35 -6.29
C VAL A 146 -8.06 22.81 -6.46
N PRO A 147 -7.81 24.02 -6.98
CA PRO A 147 -6.44 24.54 -7.13
C PRO A 147 -5.70 24.55 -5.78
N ALA A 148 -4.43 24.13 -5.78
CA ALA A 148 -3.57 24.17 -4.60
C ALA A 148 -3.20 25.61 -4.19
N GLY A 149 -3.22 26.55 -5.15
CA GLY A 149 -2.90 27.94 -4.89
C GLY A 149 -3.14 28.85 -6.08
N ARG A 150 -2.56 30.05 -6.00
CA ARG A 150 -2.55 31.02 -7.09
C ARG A 150 -1.16 31.58 -7.28
N ARG A 151 -0.77 31.75 -8.54
CA ARG A 151 0.45 32.47 -8.93
C ARG A 151 0.02 33.77 -9.65
N GLY A 152 -0.04 34.86 -8.91
CA GLY A 152 -0.70 36.08 -9.40
C GLY A 152 -2.20 35.87 -9.56
N HIS A 153 -2.72 36.05 -10.78
CA HIS A 153 -4.13 35.85 -11.12
C HIS A 153 -4.44 34.40 -11.57
N GLU A 154 -3.42 33.59 -11.87
CA GLU A 154 -3.58 32.24 -12.39
C GLU A 154 -3.70 31.22 -11.26
N ARG A 155 -4.59 30.25 -11.48
CA ARG A 155 -4.72 29.06 -10.61
C ARG A 155 -3.51 28.17 -10.80
N SER A 156 -3.02 27.57 -9.71
CA SER A 156 -1.89 26.65 -9.73
C SER A 156 -2.22 25.32 -9.05
N TYR A 157 -1.63 24.24 -9.56
CA TYR A 157 -1.96 22.87 -9.23
C TYR A 157 -0.70 22.11 -8.84
N GLY A 158 -0.75 21.38 -7.74
CA GLY A 158 0.32 20.54 -7.27
C GLY A 158 0.21 19.10 -7.81
N ALA A 159 1.10 18.25 -7.35
CA ALA A 159 1.09 16.84 -7.71
C ALA A 159 -0.22 16.13 -7.30
N ASP A 160 -0.79 16.51 -6.17
CA ASP A 160 -2.00 15.91 -5.62
C ASP A 160 -3.23 16.18 -6.50
N GLU A 161 -3.40 17.40 -6.99
CA GLU A 161 -4.49 17.75 -7.92
C GLU A 161 -4.35 17.01 -9.24
N ILE A 162 -3.13 16.84 -9.73
CA ILE A 162 -2.85 16.09 -10.97
C ILE A 162 -3.15 14.61 -10.78
N VAL A 163 -2.80 14.02 -9.64
CA VAL A 163 -3.16 12.64 -9.30
C VAL A 163 -4.67 12.45 -9.24
N ARG A 164 -5.40 13.37 -8.59
CA ARG A 164 -6.87 13.34 -8.59
C ARG A 164 -7.46 13.40 -9.99
N ALA A 165 -6.93 14.26 -10.84
CA ALA A 165 -7.39 14.36 -12.22
C ALA A 165 -7.17 13.05 -12.98
N ARG A 166 -6.06 12.36 -12.77
CA ARG A 166 -5.81 11.02 -13.34
C ARG A 166 -6.79 9.98 -12.83
N TRP A 167 -7.12 9.99 -11.54
CA TRP A 167 -8.13 9.10 -10.98
C TRP A 167 -9.49 9.33 -11.63
N LEU A 168 -9.93 10.59 -11.69
CA LEU A 168 -11.18 10.95 -12.36
C LEU A 168 -11.17 10.50 -13.82
N HIS A 169 -10.06 10.66 -14.52
CA HIS A 169 -9.94 10.19 -15.91
C HIS A 169 -10.07 8.67 -16.03
N SER A 170 -9.41 7.92 -15.15
CA SER A 170 -9.50 6.47 -15.13
C SER A 170 -10.91 5.97 -14.84
N ILE A 171 -11.60 6.60 -13.88
CA ILE A 171 -12.97 6.28 -13.51
C ILE A 171 -13.94 6.66 -14.63
N TYR A 172 -13.79 7.86 -15.21
CA TYR A 172 -14.65 8.36 -16.31
C TYR A 172 -14.69 7.42 -17.52
N ARG A 173 -13.61 6.71 -17.78
CA ARG A 173 -13.54 5.72 -18.86
C ARG A 173 -14.35 4.46 -18.59
N MET A 174 -14.74 4.20 -17.35
CA MET A 174 -15.37 2.95 -16.91
C MET A 174 -16.80 3.14 -16.41
N VAL A 175 -17.16 4.33 -15.98
CA VAL A 175 -18.45 4.64 -15.36
C VAL A 175 -19.15 5.75 -16.16
N ALA A 176 -20.43 5.55 -16.48
CA ALA A 176 -21.19 6.48 -17.32
C ALA A 176 -21.49 7.82 -16.61
N ASP A 177 -21.72 7.79 -15.30
CA ASP A 177 -21.92 8.99 -14.48
C ASP A 177 -20.97 8.97 -13.28
N ILE A 178 -20.10 9.96 -13.21
CA ILE A 178 -19.08 10.06 -12.17
C ILE A 178 -19.38 11.12 -11.11
N GLY A 179 -20.55 11.78 -11.17
CA GLY A 179 -20.83 12.95 -10.33
C GLY A 179 -20.67 12.69 -8.83
N GLU A 180 -21.27 11.63 -8.31
CA GLU A 180 -21.15 11.23 -6.90
C GLU A 180 -19.75 10.74 -6.56
N ILE A 181 -19.21 9.84 -7.39
CA ILE A 181 -17.86 9.31 -7.24
C ILE A 181 -16.80 10.41 -7.25
N ALA A 182 -16.95 11.42 -8.10
CA ALA A 182 -16.01 12.54 -8.16
C ALA A 182 -15.98 13.36 -6.86
N THR A 183 -17.10 13.47 -6.16
CA THR A 183 -17.17 14.11 -4.85
C THR A 183 -16.42 13.30 -3.80
N GLU A 184 -16.55 11.97 -3.81
CA GLU A 184 -15.80 11.07 -2.93
C GLU A 184 -14.30 11.09 -3.26
N VAL A 185 -13.92 11.05 -4.54
CA VAL A 185 -12.52 11.19 -4.99
C VAL A 185 -11.91 12.50 -4.50
N ARG A 186 -12.68 13.60 -4.52
CA ARG A 186 -12.22 14.88 -3.99
C ARG A 186 -11.89 14.81 -2.49
N SER A 187 -12.69 14.12 -1.71
CA SER A 187 -12.52 13.98 -0.25
C SER A 187 -11.56 12.85 0.13
N SER A 188 -11.11 12.06 -0.84
CA SER A 188 -10.22 10.90 -0.59
C SER A 188 -8.87 11.31 -0.05
N ASP A 189 -8.35 10.49 0.86
CA ASP A 189 -7.01 10.63 1.43
C ASP A 189 -5.93 10.28 0.39
N LEU A 190 -5.20 11.29 -0.05
CA LEU A 190 -4.09 11.15 -1.00
C LEU A 190 -2.81 10.59 -0.39
N SER A 191 -2.76 10.41 0.93
CA SER A 191 -1.66 9.71 1.60
C SER A 191 -1.78 8.18 1.48
N ALA A 192 -2.96 7.66 1.14
CA ALA A 192 -3.16 6.25 0.88
C ALA A 192 -2.65 5.88 -0.52
N ARG A 193 -2.00 4.72 -0.65
CA ARG A 193 -1.42 4.27 -1.93
C ARG A 193 -2.47 3.87 -2.96
N TYR A 194 -3.54 3.21 -2.54
CA TYR A 194 -4.55 2.67 -3.44
C TYR A 194 -5.87 3.41 -3.32
N LEU A 195 -6.47 3.70 -4.47
CA LEU A 195 -7.87 4.08 -4.57
C LEU A 195 -8.65 2.88 -5.12
N VAL A 196 -9.74 2.53 -4.46
CA VAL A 196 -10.61 1.43 -4.86
C VAL A 196 -12.02 1.96 -5.07
N VAL A 197 -12.56 1.75 -6.26
CA VAL A 197 -13.97 2.03 -6.56
C VAL A 197 -14.72 0.71 -6.60
N THR A 198 -15.71 0.56 -5.74
CA THR A 198 -16.49 -0.68 -5.59
C THR A 198 -17.87 -0.49 -6.21
N ASN A 199 -18.27 -1.42 -7.09
CA ASN A 199 -19.56 -1.46 -7.79
C ASN A 199 -19.91 -0.16 -8.55
N ALA A 200 -18.92 0.65 -8.88
CA ALA A 200 -19.10 1.98 -9.48
C ALA A 200 -19.95 2.96 -8.61
N GLU A 201 -20.03 2.75 -7.30
CA GLU A 201 -20.89 3.51 -6.38
C GLU A 201 -20.12 4.11 -5.21
N SER A 202 -19.05 3.47 -4.74
CA SER A 202 -18.30 3.92 -3.57
C SER A 202 -16.81 3.95 -3.80
N VAL A 203 -16.14 4.90 -3.15
CA VAL A 203 -14.68 5.09 -3.21
C VAL A 203 -14.09 4.81 -1.83
N SER A 204 -13.04 4.00 -1.80
CA SER A 204 -12.26 3.74 -0.59
C SER A 204 -10.79 3.98 -0.87
N THR A 205 -10.07 4.48 0.13
CA THR A 205 -8.62 4.61 0.08
C THR A 205 -7.97 3.57 0.96
N VAL A 206 -6.94 2.91 0.44
CA VAL A 206 -6.28 1.79 1.11
C VAL A 206 -4.78 2.04 1.16
N PRO A 207 -4.16 2.06 2.35
CA PRO A 207 -2.77 2.45 2.49
C PRO A 207 -1.79 1.38 2.02
N THR A 208 -2.07 0.09 2.24
CA THR A 208 -1.14 -1.00 1.97
C THR A 208 -1.74 -2.09 1.11
N ARG A 209 -0.88 -2.90 0.47
CA ARG A 209 -1.27 -4.05 -0.35
C ARG A 209 -2.05 -5.10 0.45
N SER A 210 -1.65 -5.37 1.68
CA SER A 210 -2.33 -6.34 2.56
C SER A 210 -3.77 -5.92 2.87
N HIS A 211 -4.01 -4.62 3.10
CA HIS A 211 -5.36 -4.08 3.27
C HIS A 211 -6.16 -4.15 1.97
N LEU A 212 -5.52 -3.90 0.82
CA LEU A 212 -6.16 -4.02 -0.49
C LEU A 212 -6.70 -5.43 -0.72
N TYR A 213 -5.89 -6.46 -0.49
CA TYR A 213 -6.32 -7.84 -0.68
C TYR A 213 -7.51 -8.22 0.19
N ARG A 214 -7.53 -7.79 1.46
CA ARG A 214 -8.70 -8.01 2.35
C ARG A 214 -9.97 -7.34 1.81
N LEU A 215 -9.85 -6.16 1.24
CA LEU A 215 -11.00 -5.46 0.65
C LEU A 215 -11.50 -6.20 -0.60
N LEU A 216 -10.59 -6.71 -1.43
CA LEU A 216 -10.94 -7.46 -2.64
C LEU A 216 -11.53 -8.85 -2.37
N GLU A 217 -11.44 -9.38 -1.14
CA GLU A 217 -12.16 -10.59 -0.72
C GLU A 217 -13.68 -10.36 -0.58
N ALA A 218 -14.12 -9.11 -0.43
CA ALA A 218 -15.54 -8.78 -0.40
C ALA A 218 -16.17 -8.98 -1.78
N PRO A 219 -17.44 -9.48 -1.85
CA PRO A 219 -18.12 -9.64 -3.11
C PRO A 219 -18.38 -8.29 -3.78
N GLY A 220 -18.18 -8.21 -5.08
CA GLY A 220 -18.41 -7.01 -5.87
C GLY A 220 -17.40 -6.83 -7.00
N SER A 221 -17.65 -5.86 -7.85
CA SER A 221 -16.68 -5.41 -8.85
C SER A 221 -15.83 -4.28 -8.28
N HIS A 222 -14.52 -4.37 -8.43
CA HIS A 222 -13.57 -3.40 -7.90
C HIS A 222 -12.68 -2.85 -9.01
N LEU A 223 -12.62 -1.51 -9.12
CA LEU A 223 -11.57 -0.83 -9.87
C LEU A 223 -10.48 -0.39 -8.88
N VAL A 224 -9.29 -0.93 -9.04
CA VAL A 224 -8.13 -0.57 -8.20
C VAL A 224 -7.20 0.33 -8.99
N ILE A 225 -6.83 1.46 -8.39
CA ILE A 225 -5.84 2.39 -8.94
C ILE A 225 -4.67 2.48 -7.96
N ASP A 226 -3.50 1.95 -8.34
CA ASP A 226 -2.25 2.15 -7.61
C ASP A 226 -1.66 3.52 -8.01
N GLN A 227 -1.48 4.39 -7.03
CA GLN A 227 -0.94 5.73 -7.25
C GLN A 227 0.58 5.75 -7.44
N LEU A 228 1.29 4.75 -6.90
CA LEU A 228 2.74 4.79 -6.82
C LEU A 228 3.42 4.91 -8.20
N PRO A 229 3.09 4.09 -9.21
CA PRO A 229 3.72 4.19 -10.52
C PRO A 229 3.50 5.57 -11.17
N GLU A 230 2.26 6.06 -11.10
CA GLU A 230 1.87 7.31 -11.72
C GLU A 230 2.47 8.53 -11.01
N ARG A 231 2.51 8.51 -9.69
CA ARG A 231 3.11 9.57 -8.88
C ARG A 231 4.62 9.64 -9.11
N ARG A 232 5.32 8.51 -9.15
CA ARG A 232 6.75 8.45 -9.46
C ARG A 232 7.05 9.00 -10.85
N LYS A 233 6.26 8.63 -11.85
CA LYS A 233 6.38 9.15 -13.22
C LYS A 233 6.16 10.66 -13.28
N LEU A 234 5.14 11.19 -12.59
CA LEU A 234 4.85 12.61 -12.51
C LEU A 234 6.00 13.43 -11.91
N LEU A 235 6.69 12.84 -10.94
CA LEU A 235 7.79 13.45 -10.18
C LEU A 235 9.17 13.23 -10.80
N GLY A 236 9.27 12.48 -11.91
CA GLY A 236 10.54 12.13 -12.54
C GLY A 236 11.39 11.16 -11.72
N LEU A 237 10.78 10.45 -10.76
CA LEU A 237 11.45 9.40 -9.98
C LEU A 237 11.63 8.13 -10.83
N PRO A 238 12.64 7.29 -10.53
CA PRO A 238 12.82 6.02 -11.21
C PRO A 238 11.52 5.19 -11.21
N PRO A 239 11.20 4.47 -12.31
CA PRO A 239 9.99 3.67 -12.39
C PRO A 239 10.01 2.59 -11.31
N PHE A 240 8.84 2.35 -10.71
CA PHE A 240 8.64 1.20 -9.84
C PHE A 240 8.66 -0.07 -10.71
N PRO A 241 9.38 -1.14 -10.30
CA PRO A 241 9.29 -2.41 -11.00
C PRO A 241 7.86 -2.96 -10.84
N SER A 242 7.01 -2.69 -11.84
CA SER A 242 5.67 -3.26 -11.89
C SER A 242 5.76 -4.77 -12.13
N ASP A 243 5.06 -5.55 -11.33
CA ASP A 243 4.83 -6.97 -11.65
C ASP A 243 3.90 -7.05 -12.87
N PRO A 244 4.38 -7.52 -14.04
CA PRO A 244 3.55 -7.61 -15.24
C PRO A 244 2.32 -8.52 -15.05
N ASN A 245 2.28 -9.33 -14.00
CA ASN A 245 1.15 -10.19 -13.65
C ASN A 245 0.14 -9.51 -12.71
N GLU A 246 0.45 -8.37 -12.12
CA GLU A 246 -0.44 -7.68 -11.18
C GLU A 246 -1.70 -7.16 -11.89
N GLU A 247 -1.57 -6.57 -13.07
CA GLU A 247 -2.73 -6.19 -13.90
C GLU A 247 -3.64 -7.37 -14.24
N LEU A 248 -3.05 -8.55 -14.47
CA LEU A 248 -3.79 -9.78 -14.74
C LEU A 248 -4.50 -10.33 -13.51
N ARG A 249 -3.95 -10.15 -12.30
CA ARG A 249 -4.59 -10.56 -11.04
C ARG A 249 -5.77 -9.67 -10.69
N ILE A 250 -5.61 -8.37 -10.84
CA ILE A 250 -6.70 -7.39 -10.60
C ILE A 250 -7.85 -7.63 -11.58
N ARG A 251 -7.56 -7.93 -12.86
CA ARG A 251 -8.59 -8.26 -13.86
C ARG A 251 -9.29 -9.61 -13.63
N ARG A 252 -8.69 -10.55 -12.89
CA ARG A 252 -9.30 -11.86 -12.57
C ARG A 252 -10.13 -11.84 -11.29
N ALA A 253 -9.99 -10.83 -10.46
CA ALA A 253 -10.80 -10.62 -9.27
C ALA A 253 -12.12 -9.88 -9.57
N VAL A 254 -12.34 -9.48 -10.83
CA VAL A 254 -13.55 -8.81 -11.35
C VAL A 254 -14.46 -9.86 -12.03
#